data_5d96d957d653a988d770050b02c23d13
#
_entry.id   5d96d957d653a988d770050b02c23d13
#
_cell.length_a   1.000
_cell.length_b   1.000
_cell.length_c   1.000
_cell.angle_alpha   90.00
_cell.angle_beta   90.00
_cell.angle_gamma   90.00
#
_symmetry.space_group_name_H-M   'P 1'
#
loop_
_entity.id
_entity.type
_entity.pdbx_description
1 polymer ?
#
loop_
_entity_poly.entity_id
_entity_poly.type
_entity_poly.pdbx_seq_one_letter_code
_entity_poly.pdbx_strand_id
1 'polypeptide(L)'
;MTPSIRRKLETLAERHEEIGLLLAQPDVLADGTRFRELSREYAQLEPVVVALREHESATRELADARAMLDDPELAEMAADDIARLEERLTGLDGELQILLLPKDPRDEANLYLEVRAGTGGDEAAIFAGDLFRMYVRYAERKRWQVEILSESHGEHGGYKEIVARVEGKGAYSRMKFESGTHRVQRVPETESQGRIHTSAATVAILPELDEIEEIAINPADLKVDTFRASGAGGQHVNKTDSAIRITHLPTGTVVECQDERSQHKNRARAMSLLQARLLDEAQSKQTAAQAESRRLQVGSGDRSQRIRTYNFPQGRITDHRVNLTLYRLPEIMQGDLDELIDTLTRENQADQLQALGGS
;
A
#
# COMPACT_ATOMS: atom_id res chain seq x y z
N MET A 1 27.75 6.55 -8.60
CA MET A 1 26.48 6.91 -9.32
C MET A 1 26.64 6.79 -10.84
N THR A 2 25.67 6.19 -11.58
CA THR A 2 25.67 6.10 -13.05
C THR A 2 25.13 7.37 -13.70
N PRO A 3 25.55 7.71 -14.95
CA PRO A 3 25.04 8.90 -15.64
C PRO A 3 23.52 8.92 -15.84
N SER A 4 22.89 7.74 -15.99
CA SER A 4 21.43 7.62 -16.13
C SER A 4 20.71 7.97 -14.81
N ILE A 5 21.20 7.46 -13.69
CA ILE A 5 20.68 7.76 -12.34
C ILE A 5 20.82 9.27 -12.07
N ARG A 6 21.98 9.83 -12.34
CA ARG A 6 22.23 11.25 -12.15
C ARG A 6 21.24 12.13 -12.91
N ARG A 7 21.01 11.85 -14.19
CA ARG A 7 20.03 12.59 -15.00
C ARG A 7 18.61 12.51 -14.46
N LYS A 8 18.20 11.33 -13.97
CA LYS A 8 16.88 11.17 -13.34
C LYS A 8 16.77 12.04 -12.07
N LEU A 9 17.79 12.06 -11.23
CA LEU A 9 17.82 12.88 -10.02
C LEU A 9 17.78 14.37 -10.33
N GLU A 10 18.54 14.82 -11.33
CA GLU A 10 18.51 16.21 -11.81
C GLU A 10 17.10 16.61 -12.28
N THR A 11 16.44 15.76 -13.09
CA THR A 11 15.05 15.99 -13.50
C THR A 11 14.07 16.09 -12.33
N LEU A 12 14.23 15.25 -11.29
CA LEU A 12 13.39 15.31 -10.09
C LEU A 12 13.65 16.58 -9.27
N ALA A 13 14.91 17.04 -9.21
CA ALA A 13 15.25 18.30 -8.55
C ALA A 13 14.66 19.51 -9.29
N GLU A 14 14.75 19.54 -10.61
CA GLU A 14 14.09 20.56 -11.43
C GLU A 14 12.57 20.57 -11.23
N ARG A 15 11.96 19.39 -11.17
CA ARG A 15 10.52 19.25 -10.92
C ARG A 15 10.13 19.76 -9.53
N HIS A 16 10.93 19.48 -8.51
CA HIS A 16 10.70 20.00 -7.16
C HIS A 16 10.75 21.53 -7.12
N GLU A 17 11.70 22.16 -7.80
CA GLU A 17 11.79 23.62 -7.91
C GLU A 17 10.58 24.21 -8.65
N GLU A 18 10.18 23.59 -9.77
CA GLU A 18 8.98 23.98 -10.51
C GLU A 18 7.74 23.96 -9.63
N ILE A 19 7.53 22.86 -8.86
CA ILE A 19 6.39 22.74 -7.95
C ILE A 19 6.45 23.82 -6.87
N GLY A 20 7.62 24.11 -6.32
CA GLY A 20 7.80 25.20 -5.35
C GLY A 20 7.35 26.55 -5.90
N LEU A 21 7.65 26.84 -7.17
CA LEU A 21 7.16 28.05 -7.84
C LEU A 21 5.65 28.01 -8.11
N LEU A 22 5.10 26.87 -8.50
CA LEU A 22 3.67 26.70 -8.74
C LEU A 22 2.85 26.87 -7.47
N LEU A 23 3.30 26.35 -6.33
CA LEU A 23 2.63 26.46 -5.03
C LEU A 23 2.54 27.91 -4.54
N ALA A 24 3.40 28.81 -5.04
CA ALA A 24 3.34 30.24 -4.73
C ALA A 24 2.36 31.02 -5.61
N GLN A 25 1.77 30.41 -6.63
CA GLN A 25 0.88 31.10 -7.57
C GLN A 25 -0.53 31.27 -7.00
N PRO A 26 -1.16 32.44 -7.16
CA PRO A 26 -2.49 32.69 -6.59
C PRO A 26 -3.61 31.80 -7.14
N ASP A 27 -3.53 31.36 -8.37
CA ASP A 27 -4.46 30.45 -9.03
C ASP A 27 -4.39 29.04 -8.45
N VAL A 28 -3.20 28.55 -8.11
CA VAL A 28 -3.00 27.26 -7.45
C VAL A 28 -3.48 27.31 -6.00
N LEU A 29 -3.23 28.42 -5.30
CA LEU A 29 -3.72 28.65 -3.93
C LEU A 29 -5.25 28.69 -3.85
N ALA A 30 -5.93 29.16 -4.90
CA ALA A 30 -7.39 29.18 -4.99
C ALA A 30 -8.00 27.80 -5.31
N ASP A 31 -7.25 26.87 -5.92
CA ASP A 31 -7.67 25.51 -6.22
C ASP A 31 -7.16 24.53 -5.15
N GLY A 32 -8.00 24.28 -4.14
CA GLY A 32 -7.64 23.41 -3.03
C GLY A 32 -7.29 21.96 -3.41
N THR A 33 -7.75 21.45 -4.56
CA THR A 33 -7.43 20.10 -5.04
C THR A 33 -6.04 20.08 -5.65
N ARG A 34 -5.78 21.00 -6.57
CA ARG A 34 -4.47 21.16 -7.22
C ARG A 34 -3.38 21.51 -6.21
N PHE A 35 -3.68 22.36 -5.24
CA PHE A 35 -2.74 22.70 -4.17
C PHE A 35 -2.34 21.47 -3.35
N ARG A 36 -3.30 20.60 -2.97
CA ARG A 36 -3.01 19.36 -2.22
C ARG A 36 -2.19 18.37 -3.02
N GLU A 37 -2.49 18.20 -4.31
CA GLU A 37 -1.73 17.31 -5.19
C GLU A 37 -0.27 17.76 -5.32
N LEU A 38 -0.05 19.04 -5.64
CA LEU A 38 1.29 19.63 -5.75
C LEU A 38 2.05 19.60 -4.42
N SER A 39 1.39 19.89 -3.29
CA SER A 39 2.01 19.81 -1.97
C SER A 39 2.44 18.40 -1.61
N ARG A 40 1.66 17.39 -1.98
CA ARG A 40 2.03 15.98 -1.80
C ARG A 40 3.22 15.61 -2.66
N GLU A 41 3.23 15.98 -3.94
CA GLU A 41 4.34 15.74 -4.86
C GLU A 41 5.62 16.42 -4.37
N TYR A 42 5.53 17.68 -3.91
CA TYR A 42 6.64 18.44 -3.33
C TYR A 42 7.28 17.70 -2.14
N ALA A 43 6.45 17.29 -1.17
CA ALA A 43 6.90 16.56 0.01
C ALA A 43 7.50 15.18 -0.32
N GLN A 44 7.06 14.53 -1.40
CA GLN A 44 7.62 13.27 -1.85
C GLN A 44 9.00 13.43 -2.50
N LEU A 45 9.24 14.54 -3.19
CA LEU A 45 10.51 14.84 -3.87
C LEU A 45 11.56 15.43 -2.93
N GLU A 46 11.15 16.12 -1.86
CA GLU A 46 12.06 16.80 -0.94
C GLU A 46 13.20 15.91 -0.42
N PRO A 47 12.99 14.67 0.05
CA PRO A 47 14.08 13.80 0.51
C PRO A 47 15.11 13.49 -0.59
N VAL A 48 14.65 13.34 -1.84
CA VAL A 48 15.53 13.11 -2.99
C VAL A 48 16.44 14.31 -3.23
N VAL A 49 15.86 15.52 -3.20
CA VAL A 49 16.60 16.77 -3.43
C VAL A 49 17.59 17.05 -2.31
N VAL A 50 17.22 16.78 -1.05
CA VAL A 50 18.11 16.91 0.09
C VAL A 50 19.31 15.98 -0.04
N ALA A 51 19.07 14.69 -0.28
CA ALA A 51 20.15 13.71 -0.45
C ALA A 51 21.05 14.02 -1.67
N LEU A 52 20.48 14.52 -2.77
CA LEU A 52 21.25 14.94 -3.96
C LEU A 52 22.15 16.12 -3.64
N ARG A 53 21.63 17.14 -2.97
CA ARG A 53 22.43 18.32 -2.55
C ARG A 53 23.57 17.94 -1.60
N GLU A 54 23.31 17.02 -0.67
CA GLU A 54 24.36 16.50 0.22
C GLU A 54 25.42 15.72 -0.55
N HIS A 55 25.02 14.90 -1.53
CA HIS A 55 25.95 14.18 -2.40
C HIS A 55 26.82 15.13 -3.21
N GLU A 56 26.24 16.20 -3.76
CA GLU A 56 26.98 17.23 -4.52
C GLU A 56 27.95 18.02 -3.64
N SER A 57 27.55 18.31 -2.37
CA SER A 57 28.42 18.97 -1.41
C SER A 57 29.62 18.08 -1.05
N ALA A 58 29.34 16.83 -0.68
CA ALA A 58 30.39 15.86 -0.34
C ALA A 58 31.34 15.60 -1.55
N THR A 59 30.81 15.61 -2.77
CA THR A 59 31.65 15.48 -3.97
C THR A 59 32.59 16.66 -4.18
N ARG A 60 32.12 17.87 -3.92
CA ARG A 60 32.99 19.09 -3.98
C ARG A 60 34.03 19.08 -2.86
N GLU A 61 33.62 18.80 -1.62
CA GLU A 61 34.51 18.67 -0.47
C GLU A 61 35.59 17.61 -0.70
N LEU A 62 35.26 16.49 -1.33
CA LEU A 62 36.20 15.43 -1.70
C LEU A 62 37.23 15.93 -2.76
N ALA A 63 36.77 16.71 -3.74
CA ALA A 63 37.66 17.29 -4.73
C ALA A 63 38.64 18.29 -4.09
N ASP A 64 38.15 19.12 -3.18
CA ASP A 64 38.97 20.09 -2.41
C ASP A 64 39.99 19.38 -1.49
N ALA A 65 39.56 18.34 -0.77
CA ALA A 65 40.45 17.54 0.08
C ALA A 65 41.56 16.85 -0.74
N ARG A 66 41.22 16.34 -1.92
CA ARG A 66 42.20 15.74 -2.86
C ARG A 66 43.22 16.76 -3.36
N ALA A 67 42.81 18.01 -3.59
CA ALA A 67 43.73 19.08 -3.97
C ALA A 67 44.69 19.47 -2.84
N MET A 68 44.30 19.27 -1.57
CA MET A 68 45.16 19.54 -0.39
C MET A 68 46.23 18.46 -0.16
N LEU A 69 46.17 17.29 -0.81
CA LEU A 69 47.19 16.24 -0.70
C LEU A 69 48.57 16.67 -1.20
N ASP A 70 48.61 17.65 -2.10
CA ASP A 70 49.86 18.17 -2.65
C ASP A 70 50.65 19.05 -1.65
N ASP A 71 50.02 19.46 -0.54
CA ASP A 71 50.62 20.22 0.52
C ASP A 71 51.07 19.28 1.68
N PRO A 72 52.38 19.15 1.95
CA PRO A 72 52.91 18.25 2.97
C PRO A 72 52.38 18.52 4.39
N GLU A 73 52.03 19.79 4.72
CA GLU A 73 51.48 20.16 6.02
C GLU A 73 50.04 19.77 6.23
N LEU A 74 49.29 19.62 5.12
CA LEU A 74 47.84 19.28 5.12
C LEU A 74 47.56 17.82 4.71
N ALA A 75 48.56 17.11 4.18
CA ALA A 75 48.37 15.80 3.54
C ALA A 75 47.74 14.73 4.49
N GLU A 76 48.17 14.71 5.78
CA GLU A 76 47.63 13.72 6.74
C GLU A 76 46.16 14.02 7.07
N MET A 77 45.80 15.26 7.31
CA MET A 77 44.41 15.67 7.56
C MET A 77 43.54 15.49 6.33
N ALA A 78 44.05 15.79 5.15
CA ALA A 78 43.36 15.58 3.87
C ALA A 78 43.08 14.09 3.60
N ALA A 79 44.02 13.19 3.96
CA ALA A 79 43.81 11.76 3.82
C ALA A 79 42.64 11.22 4.70
N ASP A 80 42.55 11.70 5.94
CA ASP A 80 41.44 11.32 6.84
C ASP A 80 40.10 11.86 6.34
N ASP A 81 40.08 13.10 5.87
CA ASP A 81 38.88 13.70 5.29
C ASP A 81 38.41 12.97 4.01
N ILE A 82 39.33 12.57 3.14
CA ILE A 82 39.04 11.80 1.94
C ILE A 82 38.39 10.47 2.32
N ALA A 83 38.95 9.71 3.25
CA ALA A 83 38.41 8.44 3.68
C ALA A 83 36.96 8.59 4.20
N ARG A 84 36.70 9.58 5.05
CA ARG A 84 35.37 9.89 5.58
C ARG A 84 34.38 10.30 4.50
N LEU A 85 34.79 11.14 3.55
CA LEU A 85 33.95 11.62 2.46
C LEU A 85 33.62 10.51 1.45
N GLU A 86 34.55 9.61 1.16
CA GLU A 86 34.32 8.44 0.31
C GLU A 86 33.29 7.46 0.93
N GLU A 87 33.39 7.22 2.25
CA GLU A 87 32.39 6.43 2.96
C GLU A 87 31.01 7.11 2.94
N ARG A 88 30.94 8.42 3.20
CA ARG A 88 29.70 9.20 3.13
C ARG A 88 29.08 9.16 1.73
N LEU A 89 29.85 9.34 0.68
CA LEU A 89 29.38 9.28 -0.71
C LEU A 89 28.83 7.89 -1.08
N THR A 90 29.50 6.83 -0.58
CA THR A 90 29.00 5.46 -0.79
C THR A 90 27.65 5.26 -0.10
N GLY A 91 27.46 5.78 1.09
CA GLY A 91 26.18 5.77 1.80
C GLY A 91 25.08 6.55 1.05
N LEU A 92 25.40 7.77 0.62
CA LEU A 92 24.46 8.63 -0.13
C LEU A 92 24.11 8.04 -1.50
N ASP A 93 25.03 7.38 -2.20
CA ASP A 93 24.74 6.65 -3.44
C ASP A 93 23.68 5.55 -3.22
N GLY A 94 23.80 4.78 -2.15
CA GLY A 94 22.82 3.76 -1.78
C GLY A 94 21.46 4.36 -1.41
N GLU A 95 21.45 5.44 -0.63
CA GLU A 95 20.23 6.15 -0.23
C GLU A 95 19.49 6.72 -1.46
N LEU A 96 20.21 7.40 -2.36
CA LEU A 96 19.64 7.95 -3.57
C LEU A 96 19.06 6.87 -4.49
N GLN A 97 19.70 5.70 -4.57
CA GLN A 97 19.15 4.57 -5.33
C GLN A 97 17.81 4.09 -4.71
N ILE A 98 17.73 3.99 -3.40
CA ILE A 98 16.50 3.59 -2.69
C ILE A 98 15.40 4.64 -2.90
N LEU A 99 15.73 5.92 -2.82
CA LEU A 99 14.77 7.02 -3.02
C LEU A 99 14.21 7.09 -4.45
N LEU A 100 14.93 6.54 -5.44
CA LEU A 100 14.47 6.42 -6.83
C LEU A 100 13.55 5.22 -7.09
N LEU A 101 13.41 4.31 -6.12
CA LEU A 101 12.48 3.20 -6.25
C LEU A 101 11.04 3.71 -6.35
N PRO A 102 10.20 3.11 -7.21
CA PRO A 102 8.81 3.49 -7.29
C PRO A 102 8.13 3.26 -5.95
N LYS A 103 7.64 4.34 -5.34
CA LYS A 103 6.86 4.25 -4.10
C LYS A 103 5.48 3.68 -4.44
N ASP A 104 5.06 2.68 -3.70
CA ASP A 104 3.67 2.21 -3.77
C ASP A 104 2.75 3.31 -3.19
N PRO A 105 1.79 3.83 -3.95
CA PRO A 105 0.87 4.87 -3.45
C PRO A 105 0.11 4.43 -2.19
N ARG A 106 -0.02 3.11 -1.99
CA ARG A 106 -0.70 2.50 -0.83
C ARG A 106 0.15 2.49 0.43
N ASP A 107 1.47 2.77 0.34
CA ASP A 107 2.39 2.70 1.49
C ASP A 107 2.02 3.70 2.60
N GLU A 108 1.36 4.81 2.26
CA GLU A 108 0.87 5.80 3.22
C GLU A 108 -0.55 5.49 3.74
N ALA A 109 -1.23 4.47 3.17
CA ALA A 109 -2.59 4.13 3.55
C ALA A 109 -2.65 3.47 4.93
N ASN A 110 -3.80 3.61 5.58
CA ASN A 110 -4.21 2.72 6.66
C ASN A 110 -4.44 1.32 6.11
N LEU A 111 -4.67 0.35 6.97
CA LEU A 111 -4.87 -1.02 6.52
C LEU A 111 -5.97 -1.74 7.30
N TYR A 112 -6.49 -2.79 6.67
CA TYR A 112 -7.27 -3.83 7.33
C TYR A 112 -6.37 -5.04 7.59
N LEU A 113 -6.29 -5.45 8.85
CA LEU A 113 -5.61 -6.66 9.32
C LEU A 113 -6.66 -7.75 9.51
N GLU A 114 -6.58 -8.81 8.74
CA GLU A 114 -7.39 -10.01 8.93
C GLU A 114 -6.51 -11.16 9.40
N VAL A 115 -6.89 -11.80 10.49
CA VAL A 115 -6.23 -13.01 10.98
C VAL A 115 -7.27 -14.11 11.08
N ARG A 116 -7.00 -15.26 10.45
CA ARG A 116 -7.91 -16.40 10.43
C ARG A 116 -7.20 -17.68 10.86
N ALA A 117 -7.89 -18.50 11.63
CA ALA A 117 -7.46 -19.85 11.90
C ALA A 117 -7.39 -20.66 10.60
N GLY A 118 -6.25 -21.29 10.35
CA GLY A 118 -6.03 -22.21 9.24
C GLY A 118 -6.14 -23.67 9.68
N THR A 119 -5.25 -24.52 9.18
CA THR A 119 -5.20 -25.95 9.55
C THR A 119 -4.73 -26.13 10.98
N GLY A 120 -5.50 -26.79 11.84
CA GLY A 120 -5.09 -27.11 13.23
C GLY A 120 -6.20 -27.04 14.28
N GLY A 121 -7.46 -26.81 13.88
CA GLY A 121 -8.60 -26.79 14.81
C GLY A 121 -8.47 -25.67 15.85
N ASP A 122 -8.76 -25.99 17.13
CA ASP A 122 -8.74 -25.02 18.23
C ASP A 122 -7.38 -24.37 18.44
N GLU A 123 -6.29 -25.12 18.27
CA GLU A 123 -4.94 -24.58 18.37
C GLU A 123 -4.66 -23.50 17.31
N ALA A 124 -5.19 -23.66 16.09
CA ALA A 124 -5.08 -22.64 15.05
C ALA A 124 -5.85 -21.37 15.45
N ALA A 125 -6.99 -21.49 16.13
CA ALA A 125 -7.76 -20.34 16.61
C ALA A 125 -7.03 -19.61 17.76
N ILE A 126 -6.44 -20.36 18.70
CA ILE A 126 -5.61 -19.80 19.79
C ILE A 126 -4.40 -19.08 19.18
N PHE A 127 -3.72 -19.70 18.23
CA PHE A 127 -2.58 -19.09 17.56
C PHE A 127 -2.96 -17.83 16.74
N ALA A 128 -4.12 -17.82 16.11
CA ALA A 128 -4.64 -16.61 15.46
C ALA A 128 -4.82 -15.46 16.47
N GLY A 129 -5.30 -15.77 17.67
CA GLY A 129 -5.38 -14.80 18.77
C GLY A 129 -4.02 -14.29 19.23
N ASP A 130 -3.01 -15.15 19.29
CA ASP A 130 -1.65 -14.77 19.66
C ASP A 130 -1.02 -13.87 18.59
N LEU A 131 -1.19 -14.18 17.30
CA LEU A 131 -0.73 -13.34 16.20
C LEU A 131 -1.42 -11.97 16.21
N PHE A 132 -2.73 -11.95 16.40
CA PHE A 132 -3.45 -10.67 16.47
C PHE A 132 -2.92 -9.82 17.64
N ARG A 133 -2.73 -10.40 18.82
CA ARG A 133 -2.15 -9.72 19.98
C ARG A 133 -0.74 -9.19 19.70
N MET A 134 0.09 -9.97 19.01
CA MET A 134 1.44 -9.55 18.58
C MET A 134 1.37 -8.31 17.70
N TYR A 135 0.45 -8.28 16.71
CA TYR A 135 0.29 -7.12 15.82
C TYR A 135 -0.30 -5.91 16.53
N VAL A 136 -1.23 -6.09 17.45
CA VAL A 136 -1.75 -4.98 18.28
C VAL A 136 -0.63 -4.34 19.09
N ARG A 137 0.22 -5.14 19.74
CA ARG A 137 1.39 -4.64 20.48
C ARG A 137 2.41 -3.93 19.59
N TYR A 138 2.61 -4.44 18.37
CA TYR A 138 3.44 -3.74 17.39
C TYR A 138 2.84 -2.39 17.02
N ALA A 139 1.55 -2.33 16.73
CA ALA A 139 0.83 -1.09 16.44
C ALA A 139 0.93 -0.08 17.60
N GLU A 140 0.76 -0.52 18.86
CA GLU A 140 0.93 0.31 20.04
C GLU A 140 2.36 0.91 20.13
N ARG A 141 3.40 0.10 19.87
CA ARG A 141 4.80 0.57 19.84
C ARG A 141 5.02 1.63 18.77
N LYS A 142 4.33 1.52 17.63
CA LYS A 142 4.37 2.50 16.53
C LYS A 142 3.40 3.67 16.73
N ARG A 143 2.58 3.67 17.79
CA ARG A 143 1.56 4.66 18.10
C ARG A 143 0.44 4.69 17.04
N TRP A 144 0.15 3.54 16.44
CA TRP A 144 -0.99 3.35 15.56
C TRP A 144 -2.23 3.00 16.36
N GLN A 145 -3.40 3.38 15.84
CA GLN A 145 -4.67 3.02 16.44
C GLN A 145 -5.17 1.70 15.84
N VAL A 146 -5.76 0.86 16.66
CA VAL A 146 -6.35 -0.42 16.22
C VAL A 146 -7.81 -0.46 16.65
N GLU A 147 -8.69 -0.64 15.67
CA GLU A 147 -10.14 -0.76 15.86
C GLU A 147 -10.59 -2.14 15.37
N ILE A 148 -11.22 -2.91 16.24
CA ILE A 148 -11.77 -4.23 15.88
C ILE A 148 -13.09 -4.00 15.15
N LEU A 149 -13.19 -4.47 13.91
CA LEU A 149 -14.39 -4.35 13.08
C LEU A 149 -15.28 -5.58 13.17
N SER A 150 -14.68 -6.77 13.25
CA SER A 150 -15.40 -8.03 13.31
C SER A 150 -14.55 -9.09 14.01
N GLU A 151 -15.19 -9.92 14.82
CA GLU A 151 -14.52 -11.04 15.49
C GLU A 151 -15.43 -12.27 15.56
N SER A 152 -14.84 -13.44 15.39
CA SER A 152 -15.46 -14.75 15.56
C SER A 152 -14.56 -15.60 16.46
N HIS A 153 -15.02 -15.89 17.65
CA HIS A 153 -14.24 -16.62 18.67
C HIS A 153 -14.11 -18.12 18.37
N GLY A 154 -12.98 -18.69 18.78
CA GLY A 154 -12.79 -20.13 18.86
C GLY A 154 -13.52 -20.73 20.06
N GLU A 155 -13.84 -22.02 20.03
CA GLU A 155 -14.54 -22.71 21.11
C GLU A 155 -13.71 -22.83 22.40
N HIS A 156 -12.39 -22.92 22.26
CA HIS A 156 -11.43 -23.01 23.36
C HIS A 156 -10.55 -21.75 23.49
N GLY A 157 -11.06 -20.60 23.05
CA GLY A 157 -10.35 -19.32 23.04
C GLY A 157 -9.75 -18.97 21.68
N GLY A 158 -9.12 -17.79 21.61
CA GLY A 158 -8.61 -17.24 20.35
C GLY A 158 -9.72 -16.87 19.37
N TYR A 159 -9.38 -16.80 18.08
CA TYR A 159 -10.29 -16.36 17.03
C TYR A 159 -10.31 -17.34 15.86
N LYS A 160 -11.51 -17.74 15.42
CA LYS A 160 -11.71 -18.36 14.10
C LYS A 160 -11.39 -17.35 13.00
N GLU A 161 -11.80 -16.09 13.23
CA GLU A 161 -11.52 -14.94 12.38
C GLU A 161 -11.55 -13.66 13.22
N ILE A 162 -10.63 -12.75 12.96
CA ILE A 162 -10.67 -11.39 13.50
C ILE A 162 -10.23 -10.41 12.42
N VAL A 163 -10.97 -9.32 12.30
CA VAL A 163 -10.71 -8.22 11.34
C VAL A 163 -10.61 -6.93 12.14
N ALA A 164 -9.51 -6.22 11.95
CA ALA A 164 -9.29 -4.92 12.57
C ALA A 164 -8.79 -3.91 11.55
N ARG A 165 -9.15 -2.65 11.73
CA ARG A 165 -8.59 -1.50 11.05
C ARG A 165 -7.38 -1.00 11.84
N VAL A 166 -6.28 -0.77 11.16
CA VAL A 166 -5.07 -0.18 11.75
C VAL A 166 -4.81 1.17 11.07
N GLU A 167 -4.86 2.22 11.87
CA GLU A 167 -4.68 3.60 11.41
C GLU A 167 -3.36 4.16 11.91
N GLY A 168 -2.52 4.62 10.98
CA GLY A 168 -1.26 5.24 11.32
C GLY A 168 -0.36 5.45 10.12
N LYS A 169 0.49 6.46 10.22
CA LYS A 169 1.43 6.81 9.14
C LYS A 169 2.36 5.64 8.82
N GLY A 170 2.37 5.21 7.55
CA GLY A 170 3.21 4.14 7.07
C GLY A 170 2.83 2.74 7.58
N ALA A 171 1.60 2.56 8.10
CA ALA A 171 1.16 1.28 8.64
C ALA A 171 1.16 0.20 7.56
N TYR A 172 0.61 0.48 6.38
CA TYR A 172 0.59 -0.48 5.28
C TYR A 172 2.00 -0.82 4.78
N SER A 173 2.89 0.16 4.62
CA SER A 173 4.26 -0.06 4.13
C SER A 173 5.04 -1.04 5.00
N ARG A 174 4.81 -0.99 6.32
CA ARG A 174 5.48 -1.87 7.29
C ARG A 174 4.83 -3.25 7.35
N MET A 175 3.50 -3.33 7.33
CA MET A 175 2.79 -4.57 7.57
C MET A 175 2.48 -5.38 6.30
N LYS A 176 2.60 -4.82 5.10
CA LYS A 176 2.30 -5.51 3.83
C LYS A 176 3.04 -6.83 3.66
N PHE A 177 4.21 -7.00 4.29
CA PHE A 177 5.00 -8.22 4.25
C PHE A 177 4.50 -9.31 5.22
N GLU A 178 3.55 -9.01 6.08
CA GLU A 178 2.99 -9.97 7.04
C GLU A 178 1.90 -10.87 6.44
N SER A 179 1.47 -10.57 5.22
CA SER A 179 0.45 -11.37 4.52
C SER A 179 0.96 -12.76 4.15
N GLY A 180 0.19 -13.78 4.50
CA GLY A 180 0.51 -15.17 4.19
C GLY A 180 0.12 -16.16 5.27
N THR A 181 0.62 -17.39 5.14
CA THR A 181 0.40 -18.45 6.11
C THR A 181 1.52 -18.49 7.16
N HIS A 182 1.15 -18.35 8.43
CA HIS A 182 2.03 -18.43 9.59
C HIS A 182 1.87 -19.80 10.26
N ARG A 183 2.97 -20.50 10.46
CA ARG A 183 2.98 -21.82 11.06
C ARG A 183 3.50 -21.78 12.50
N VAL A 184 2.78 -22.42 13.42
CA VAL A 184 3.22 -22.59 14.81
C VAL A 184 3.62 -24.04 15.08
N GLN A 185 4.62 -24.21 15.91
CA GLN A 185 5.07 -25.48 16.47
C GLN A 185 5.18 -25.30 17.98
N ARG A 186 4.22 -25.87 18.74
CA ARG A 186 4.23 -25.89 20.19
C ARG A 186 3.37 -27.04 20.72
N VAL A 187 3.44 -27.28 22.02
CA VAL A 187 2.47 -28.11 22.73
C VAL A 187 1.22 -27.24 22.92
N PRO A 188 0.05 -27.59 22.35
CA PRO A 188 -1.18 -26.82 22.54
C PRO A 188 -1.62 -26.83 24.00
N GLU A 189 -2.32 -25.79 24.44
CA GLU A 189 -2.96 -25.76 25.76
C GLU A 189 -4.03 -26.87 25.93
N THR A 190 -4.58 -27.33 24.81
CA THR A 190 -5.58 -28.42 24.75
C THR A 190 -4.97 -29.82 24.72
N GLU A 191 -3.63 -29.94 24.65
CA GLU A 191 -2.93 -31.24 24.56
C GLU A 191 -2.49 -31.75 25.94
N SER A 192 -3.08 -32.85 26.40
CA SER A 192 -2.79 -33.45 27.69
C SER A 192 -1.54 -34.34 27.76
N GLN A 193 -1.02 -34.78 26.59
CA GLN A 193 0.11 -35.72 26.50
C GLN A 193 1.45 -35.04 26.20
N GLY A 194 1.48 -33.71 26.14
CA GLY A 194 2.70 -32.94 25.91
C GLY A 194 3.28 -33.07 24.51
N ARG A 195 2.51 -33.52 23.52
CA ARG A 195 2.97 -33.66 22.11
C ARG A 195 3.00 -32.31 21.42
N ILE A 196 4.09 -32.06 20.65
CA ILE A 196 4.21 -30.86 19.82
C ILE A 196 3.30 -31.01 18.60
N HIS A 197 2.37 -30.06 18.45
CA HIS A 197 1.51 -29.96 17.27
C HIS A 197 2.01 -28.88 16.33
N THR A 198 1.63 -29.03 15.07
CA THR A 198 1.90 -28.05 14.02
C THR A 198 0.57 -27.52 13.50
N SER A 199 0.29 -26.27 13.78
CA SER A 199 -0.91 -25.57 13.33
C SER A 199 -0.54 -24.35 12.48
N ALA A 200 -1.52 -23.77 11.80
CA ALA A 200 -1.33 -22.60 10.97
C ALA A 200 -2.48 -21.61 11.13
N ALA A 201 -2.14 -20.33 10.99
CA ALA A 201 -3.09 -19.25 10.82
C ALA A 201 -2.71 -18.43 9.59
N THR A 202 -3.68 -17.78 8.99
CA THR A 202 -3.46 -16.92 7.81
C THR A 202 -3.64 -15.47 8.19
N VAL A 203 -2.78 -14.63 7.63
CA VAL A 203 -2.82 -13.17 7.79
C VAL A 203 -3.02 -12.55 6.43
N ALA A 204 -3.97 -11.62 6.31
CA ALA A 204 -4.13 -10.77 5.13
C ALA A 204 -4.03 -9.31 5.55
N ILE A 205 -3.23 -8.56 4.79
CA ILE A 205 -3.05 -7.12 4.97
C ILE A 205 -3.58 -6.43 3.70
N LEU A 206 -4.65 -5.69 3.86
CA LEU A 206 -5.31 -4.99 2.75
C LEU A 206 -5.20 -3.49 3.00
N PRO A 207 -4.77 -2.68 2.01
CA PRO A 207 -4.77 -1.24 2.16
C PRO A 207 -6.21 -0.72 2.27
N GLU A 208 -6.43 0.28 3.12
CA GLU A 208 -7.66 1.04 3.11
C GLU A 208 -7.67 1.90 1.84
N LEU A 209 -8.62 1.64 0.97
CA LEU A 209 -8.82 2.40 -0.26
C LEU A 209 -9.90 3.45 -0.03
N ASP A 210 -9.75 4.60 -0.68
CA ASP A 210 -10.77 5.64 -0.67
C ASP A 210 -12.08 5.08 -1.21
N GLU A 211 -13.17 5.41 -0.55
CA GLU A 211 -14.50 5.07 -1.04
C GLU A 211 -14.80 5.87 -2.30
N ILE A 212 -15.33 5.18 -3.31
CA ILE A 212 -15.80 5.84 -4.52
C ILE A 212 -17.20 6.38 -4.21
N GLU A 213 -17.24 7.66 -3.83
CA GLU A 213 -18.51 8.32 -3.46
C GLU A 213 -19.27 8.83 -4.68
N GLU A 214 -18.57 9.32 -5.69
CA GLU A 214 -19.17 9.92 -6.87
C GLU A 214 -18.32 9.69 -8.13
N ILE A 215 -19.00 9.49 -9.26
CA ILE A 215 -18.35 9.40 -10.56
C ILE A 215 -18.73 10.64 -11.38
N ALA A 216 -17.72 11.42 -11.78
CA ALA A 216 -17.89 12.52 -12.72
C ALA A 216 -18.11 11.95 -14.13
N ILE A 217 -19.28 12.18 -14.72
CA ILE A 217 -19.59 11.75 -16.07
C ILE A 217 -19.28 12.90 -17.02
N ASN A 218 -18.35 12.69 -17.95
CA ASN A 218 -18.08 13.65 -19.01
C ASN A 218 -19.22 13.63 -20.06
N PRO A 219 -19.91 14.75 -20.32
CA PRO A 219 -20.95 14.80 -21.34
C PRO A 219 -20.50 14.37 -22.75
N ALA A 220 -19.22 14.51 -23.08
CA ALA A 220 -18.67 14.08 -24.38
C ALA A 220 -18.67 12.55 -24.55
N ASP A 221 -18.68 11.80 -23.46
CA ASP A 221 -18.68 10.34 -23.45
C ASP A 221 -20.09 9.75 -23.51
N LEU A 222 -21.11 10.61 -23.65
CA LEU A 222 -22.50 10.19 -23.67
C LEU A 222 -23.09 10.29 -25.08
N LYS A 223 -23.67 9.18 -25.52
CA LYS A 223 -24.59 9.18 -26.67
C LYS A 223 -26.02 9.19 -26.13
N VAL A 224 -26.78 10.22 -26.46
CA VAL A 224 -28.17 10.40 -26.03
C VAL A 224 -29.08 10.23 -27.25
N ASP A 225 -29.91 9.19 -27.23
CA ASP A 225 -30.90 8.92 -28.27
C ASP A 225 -32.31 9.14 -27.68
N THR A 226 -33.20 9.76 -28.47
CA THR A 226 -34.62 9.95 -28.14
C THR A 226 -35.47 8.99 -28.93
N PHE A 227 -36.49 8.44 -28.32
CA PHE A 227 -37.40 7.51 -28.99
C PHE A 227 -38.83 7.63 -28.43
N ARG A 228 -39.78 6.99 -29.07
CA ARG A 228 -41.17 6.98 -28.63
C ARG A 228 -41.34 5.99 -27.49
N ALA A 229 -41.97 6.46 -26.43
CA ALA A 229 -42.31 5.58 -25.30
C ALA A 229 -43.28 4.48 -25.75
N SER A 230 -43.06 3.25 -25.29
CA SER A 230 -43.95 2.14 -25.50
C SER A 230 -44.71 1.84 -24.20
N GLY A 231 -46.04 1.81 -24.25
CA GLY A 231 -46.87 1.50 -23.08
C GLY A 231 -48.33 1.92 -23.22
N ALA A 232 -49.16 1.55 -22.25
CA ALA A 232 -50.57 1.96 -22.16
C ALA A 232 -50.64 3.49 -21.89
N GLY A 233 -50.87 4.26 -22.95
CA GLY A 233 -50.97 5.74 -22.90
C GLY A 233 -51.78 6.26 -24.07
N GLY A 234 -52.43 7.41 -23.89
CA GLY A 234 -53.26 8.04 -24.95
C GLY A 234 -52.38 8.57 -26.10
N GLN A 235 -53.04 9.28 -27.05
CA GLN A 235 -52.46 9.79 -28.30
C GLN A 235 -51.13 10.60 -28.11
N HIS A 236 -50.91 11.19 -26.93
CA HIS A 236 -49.71 11.97 -26.62
C HIS A 236 -48.46 11.09 -26.44
N VAL A 237 -48.59 9.92 -25.82
CA VAL A 237 -47.44 8.98 -25.55
C VAL A 237 -46.95 8.37 -26.87
N ASN A 238 -47.85 8.12 -27.82
CA ASN A 238 -47.51 7.47 -29.09
C ASN A 238 -47.00 8.42 -30.17
N LYS A 239 -47.10 9.76 -29.97
CA LYS A 239 -46.69 10.76 -30.97
C LYS A 239 -45.47 11.57 -30.59
N THR A 240 -45.06 11.54 -29.33
CA THR A 240 -43.95 12.38 -28.82
C THR A 240 -42.74 11.52 -28.46
N ASP A 241 -41.53 11.90 -28.93
CA ASP A 241 -40.29 11.23 -28.60
C ASP A 241 -39.82 11.66 -27.18
N SER A 242 -40.56 11.21 -26.16
CA SER A 242 -40.32 11.56 -24.75
C SER A 242 -39.37 10.59 -24.02
N ALA A 243 -39.20 9.39 -24.56
CA ALA A 243 -38.28 8.39 -23.99
C ALA A 243 -36.83 8.72 -24.34
N ILE A 244 -35.95 8.48 -23.41
CA ILE A 244 -34.52 8.74 -23.52
C ILE A 244 -33.73 7.43 -23.32
N ARG A 245 -32.75 7.22 -24.18
CA ARG A 245 -31.70 6.22 -24.04
C ARG A 245 -30.35 6.92 -23.96
N ILE A 246 -29.61 6.67 -22.89
CA ILE A 246 -28.25 7.18 -22.71
C ILE A 246 -27.29 6.00 -22.76
N THR A 247 -26.31 6.09 -23.65
CA THR A 247 -25.22 5.13 -23.75
C THR A 247 -23.93 5.81 -23.30
N HIS A 248 -23.26 5.27 -22.29
CA HIS A 248 -21.93 5.69 -21.89
C HIS A 248 -20.91 4.97 -22.77
N LEU A 249 -20.26 5.69 -23.68
CA LEU A 249 -19.43 5.12 -24.74
C LEU A 249 -18.22 4.32 -24.20
N PRO A 250 -17.48 4.80 -23.15
CA PRO A 250 -16.32 4.07 -22.64
C PRO A 250 -16.64 2.71 -22.01
N THR A 251 -17.79 2.59 -21.30
CA THR A 251 -18.19 1.33 -20.61
C THR A 251 -19.21 0.51 -21.40
N GLY A 252 -19.86 1.12 -22.39
CA GLY A 252 -20.99 0.50 -23.10
C GLY A 252 -22.27 0.38 -22.28
N THR A 253 -22.34 0.99 -21.10
CA THR A 253 -23.51 0.95 -20.22
C THR A 253 -24.65 1.73 -20.84
N VAL A 254 -25.82 1.08 -20.97
CA VAL A 254 -27.03 1.66 -21.55
C VAL A 254 -28.11 1.80 -20.48
N VAL A 255 -28.74 2.97 -20.43
CA VAL A 255 -29.85 3.27 -19.56
C VAL A 255 -30.99 3.89 -20.35
N GLU A 256 -32.21 3.42 -20.11
CA GLU A 256 -33.44 3.93 -20.73
C GLU A 256 -34.39 4.44 -19.65
N CYS A 257 -35.05 5.55 -19.95
CA CYS A 257 -36.11 6.10 -19.10
C CYS A 257 -37.26 6.60 -19.97
N GLN A 258 -38.48 6.15 -19.66
CA GLN A 258 -39.70 6.50 -20.38
C GLN A 258 -40.90 6.76 -19.46
N ASP A 259 -40.63 6.92 -18.14
CA ASP A 259 -41.66 6.97 -17.08
C ASP A 259 -42.45 8.27 -17.10
N GLU A 260 -41.81 9.35 -17.51
CA GLU A 260 -42.38 10.71 -17.47
C GLU A 260 -42.80 11.17 -18.87
N ARG A 261 -43.81 12.07 -18.91
CA ARG A 261 -44.26 12.71 -20.18
C ARG A 261 -43.24 13.77 -20.69
N SER A 262 -42.36 14.22 -19.85
CA SER A 262 -41.34 15.24 -20.16
C SER A 262 -40.01 14.61 -20.50
N GLN A 263 -39.51 14.86 -21.69
CA GLN A 263 -38.20 14.42 -22.17
C GLN A 263 -37.08 14.90 -21.22
N HIS A 264 -37.14 16.15 -20.71
CA HIS A 264 -36.13 16.68 -19.75
C HIS A 264 -36.12 15.94 -18.43
N LYS A 265 -37.30 15.54 -17.90
CA LYS A 265 -37.39 14.75 -16.68
C LYS A 265 -36.83 13.33 -16.89
N ASN A 266 -37.18 12.71 -18.02
CA ASN A 266 -36.64 11.40 -18.39
C ASN A 266 -35.11 11.45 -18.54
N ARG A 267 -34.56 12.52 -19.14
CA ARG A 267 -33.10 12.71 -19.28
C ARG A 267 -32.43 12.84 -17.92
N ALA A 268 -32.98 13.68 -17.03
CA ALA A 268 -32.42 13.84 -15.68
C ALA A 268 -32.42 12.52 -14.91
N ARG A 269 -33.55 11.78 -14.99
CA ARG A 269 -33.68 10.47 -14.32
C ARG A 269 -32.76 9.41 -14.93
N ALA A 270 -32.62 9.38 -16.25
CA ALA A 270 -31.69 8.49 -16.95
C ALA A 270 -30.22 8.78 -16.58
N MET A 271 -29.85 10.08 -16.43
CA MET A 271 -28.52 10.46 -15.94
C MET A 271 -28.27 9.99 -14.53
N SER A 272 -29.21 10.22 -13.60
CA SER A 272 -29.08 9.73 -12.22
C SER A 272 -28.96 8.21 -12.16
N LEU A 273 -29.74 7.50 -12.97
CA LEU A 273 -29.68 6.02 -13.06
C LEU A 273 -28.36 5.53 -13.68
N LEU A 274 -27.83 6.25 -14.68
CA LEU A 274 -26.51 5.96 -15.26
C LEU A 274 -25.39 6.16 -14.22
N GLN A 275 -25.43 7.27 -13.50
CA GLN A 275 -24.46 7.57 -12.44
C GLN A 275 -24.47 6.49 -11.35
N ALA A 276 -25.65 6.06 -10.90
CA ALA A 276 -25.79 4.99 -9.92
C ALA A 276 -25.24 3.64 -10.45
N ARG A 277 -25.49 3.30 -11.72
CA ARG A 277 -24.96 2.05 -12.32
C ARG A 277 -23.43 2.09 -12.47
N LEU A 278 -22.88 3.20 -12.92
CA LEU A 278 -21.43 3.36 -13.04
C LEU A 278 -20.74 3.29 -11.69
N LEU A 279 -21.35 3.88 -10.65
CA LEU A 279 -20.88 3.82 -9.28
C LEU A 279 -20.89 2.38 -8.75
N ASP A 280 -21.99 1.66 -8.92
CA ASP A 280 -22.12 0.25 -8.52
C ASP A 280 -21.11 -0.65 -9.24
N GLU A 281 -20.89 -0.42 -10.54
CA GLU A 281 -19.89 -1.15 -11.32
C GLU A 281 -18.48 -0.87 -10.83
N ALA A 282 -18.13 0.40 -10.51
CA ALA A 282 -16.82 0.77 -9.99
C ALA A 282 -16.57 0.17 -8.61
N GLN A 283 -17.55 0.23 -7.70
CA GLN A 283 -17.50 -0.37 -6.38
C GLN A 283 -17.38 -1.91 -6.47
N SER A 284 -18.14 -2.54 -7.37
CA SER A 284 -18.05 -3.98 -7.59
C SER A 284 -16.69 -4.42 -8.10
N LYS A 285 -16.07 -3.66 -9.02
CA LYS A 285 -14.70 -3.90 -9.50
C LYS A 285 -13.68 -3.75 -8.39
N GLN A 286 -13.80 -2.73 -7.55
CA GLN A 286 -12.91 -2.51 -6.40
C GLN A 286 -13.02 -3.67 -5.40
N THR A 287 -14.24 -4.08 -5.05
CA THR A 287 -14.49 -5.20 -4.14
C THR A 287 -13.96 -6.53 -4.70
N ALA A 288 -14.15 -6.79 -6.00
CA ALA A 288 -13.61 -7.97 -6.67
C ALA A 288 -12.08 -7.99 -6.66
N ALA A 289 -11.43 -6.85 -6.91
CA ALA A 289 -9.97 -6.73 -6.87
C ALA A 289 -9.42 -6.95 -5.44
N GLN A 290 -10.10 -6.44 -4.41
CA GLN A 290 -9.74 -6.70 -3.02
C GLN A 290 -9.90 -8.18 -2.65
N ALA A 291 -11.00 -8.81 -3.07
CA ALA A 291 -11.25 -10.24 -2.82
C ALA A 291 -10.18 -11.12 -3.50
N GLU A 292 -9.78 -10.79 -4.72
CA GLU A 292 -8.71 -11.48 -5.43
C GLU A 292 -7.35 -11.27 -4.76
N SER A 293 -7.02 -10.05 -4.36
CA SER A 293 -5.79 -9.75 -3.61
C SER A 293 -5.73 -10.55 -2.31
N ARG A 294 -6.84 -10.59 -1.55
CA ARG A 294 -6.96 -11.40 -0.33
C ARG A 294 -6.71 -12.88 -0.64
N ARG A 295 -7.33 -13.41 -1.67
CA ARG A 295 -7.17 -14.81 -2.08
C ARG A 295 -5.73 -15.17 -2.41
N LEU A 296 -5.03 -14.29 -3.13
CA LEU A 296 -3.63 -14.47 -3.49
C LEU A 296 -2.70 -14.42 -2.26
N GLN A 297 -2.99 -13.54 -1.28
CA GLN A 297 -2.20 -13.40 -0.05
C GLN A 297 -2.34 -14.62 0.87
N VAL A 298 -3.56 -15.12 1.05
CA VAL A 298 -3.87 -16.21 1.98
C VAL A 298 -3.57 -17.59 1.42
N GLY A 299 -3.63 -17.74 0.08
CA GLY A 299 -3.48 -19.03 -0.58
C GLY A 299 -4.52 -20.05 -0.11
N SER A 300 -4.11 -21.31 0.09
CA SER A 300 -4.98 -22.38 0.60
C SER A 300 -5.09 -22.43 2.13
N GLY A 301 -4.30 -21.63 2.87
CA GLY A 301 -4.16 -21.72 4.33
C GLY A 301 -3.48 -23.00 4.81
N ASP A 302 -2.88 -23.78 3.91
CA ASP A 302 -2.15 -24.99 4.25
C ASP A 302 -0.80 -24.65 4.87
N ARG A 303 -0.44 -25.38 5.93
CA ARG A 303 0.84 -25.22 6.65
C ARG A 303 2.09 -25.44 5.79
N SER A 304 1.96 -26.04 4.61
CA SER A 304 3.07 -26.21 3.66
C SER A 304 3.43 -24.91 2.95
N GLN A 305 2.48 -24.01 2.76
CA GLN A 305 2.66 -22.70 2.10
C GLN A 305 3.11 -21.58 3.06
N ARG A 306 3.70 -21.99 4.19
CA ARG A 306 4.12 -21.05 5.23
C ARG A 306 5.14 -20.02 4.74
N ILE A 307 4.92 -18.77 5.07
CA ILE A 307 5.93 -17.71 4.95
C ILE A 307 6.85 -17.71 6.19
N ARG A 308 6.30 -18.05 7.38
CA ARG A 308 7.01 -17.95 8.66
C ARG A 308 6.69 -19.12 9.58
N THR A 309 7.65 -19.52 10.39
CA THR A 309 7.48 -20.56 11.42
C THR A 309 7.85 -20.03 12.80
N TYR A 310 6.95 -20.20 13.74
CA TYR A 310 7.08 -19.88 15.16
C TYR A 310 7.31 -21.17 15.94
N ASN A 311 8.55 -21.43 16.37
CA ASN A 311 8.93 -22.62 17.10
C ASN A 311 9.12 -22.29 18.58
N PHE A 312 8.09 -22.54 19.38
CA PHE A 312 8.10 -22.23 20.82
C PHE A 312 9.07 -23.05 21.63
N PRO A 313 9.20 -24.40 21.43
CA PRO A 313 10.18 -25.19 22.14
C PRO A 313 11.63 -24.73 21.96
N GLN A 314 11.96 -24.15 20.81
CA GLN A 314 13.30 -23.64 20.50
C GLN A 314 13.43 -22.13 20.69
N GLY A 315 12.36 -21.43 21.08
CA GLY A 315 12.36 -19.98 21.27
C GLY A 315 12.72 -19.19 20.00
N ARG A 316 12.49 -19.78 18.81
CA ARG A 316 12.91 -19.20 17.55
C ARG A 316 11.77 -18.94 16.58
N ILE A 317 11.97 -17.92 15.75
CA ILE A 317 11.15 -17.64 14.58
C ILE A 317 12.01 -17.75 13.33
N THR A 318 11.45 -18.28 12.24
CA THR A 318 12.14 -18.36 10.96
C THR A 318 11.23 -17.81 9.86
N ASP A 319 11.68 -16.76 9.17
CA ASP A 319 11.06 -16.30 7.93
C ASP A 319 11.70 -17.01 6.74
N HIS A 320 10.88 -17.77 6.03
CA HIS A 320 11.35 -18.66 4.96
C HIS A 320 11.62 -17.94 3.63
N ARG A 321 11.12 -16.71 3.48
CA ARG A 321 11.31 -15.90 2.27
C ARG A 321 12.75 -15.42 2.14
N VAL A 322 13.33 -15.02 3.28
CA VAL A 322 14.69 -14.44 3.37
C VAL A 322 15.64 -15.32 4.19
N ASN A 323 15.21 -16.52 4.57
CA ASN A 323 15.96 -17.45 5.42
C ASN A 323 16.48 -16.86 6.73
N LEU A 324 15.75 -15.85 7.27
CA LEU A 324 16.09 -15.20 8.53
C LEU A 324 15.60 -16.04 9.71
N THR A 325 16.49 -16.35 10.65
CA THR A 325 16.14 -17.03 11.90
C THR A 325 16.57 -16.20 13.10
N LEU A 326 15.62 -15.88 13.97
CA LEU A 326 15.84 -15.13 15.20
C LEU A 326 15.45 -15.97 16.42
N TYR A 327 16.31 -15.95 17.47
CA TYR A 327 16.08 -16.70 18.72
C TYR A 327 15.50 -15.79 19.81
N ARG A 328 14.53 -14.96 19.43
CA ARG A 328 13.88 -13.93 20.24
C ARG A 328 12.36 -14.02 20.12
N LEU A 329 11.84 -15.26 20.07
CA LEU A 329 10.41 -15.48 19.89
C LEU A 329 9.54 -14.79 20.96
N PRO A 330 9.89 -14.82 22.26
CA PRO A 330 9.09 -14.13 23.30
C PRO A 330 8.96 -12.62 23.04
N GLU A 331 10.05 -11.94 22.66
CA GLU A 331 10.06 -10.51 22.39
C GLU A 331 9.24 -10.17 21.13
N ILE A 332 9.35 -11.01 20.11
CA ILE A 332 8.59 -10.88 18.86
C ILE A 332 7.10 -11.01 19.14
N MET A 333 6.68 -11.99 19.96
CA MET A 333 5.28 -12.14 20.38
C MET A 333 4.79 -10.95 21.24
N GLN A 334 5.68 -10.13 21.78
CA GLN A 334 5.39 -8.85 22.44
C GLN A 334 5.44 -7.65 21.48
N GLY A 335 5.45 -7.88 20.17
CA GLY A 335 5.41 -6.84 19.14
C GLY A 335 6.78 -6.28 18.76
N ASP A 336 7.88 -7.00 18.99
CA ASP A 336 9.22 -6.59 18.50
C ASP A 336 9.49 -7.14 17.10
N LEU A 337 8.82 -6.55 16.09
CA LEU A 337 8.84 -7.01 14.70
C LEU A 337 9.82 -6.22 13.82
N ASP A 338 10.46 -5.17 14.33
CA ASP A 338 11.23 -4.24 13.49
C ASP A 338 12.33 -4.95 12.69
N GLU A 339 13.13 -5.81 13.34
CA GLU A 339 14.22 -6.53 12.67
C GLU A 339 13.73 -7.42 11.52
N LEU A 340 12.59 -8.11 11.70
CA LEU A 340 11.95 -8.93 10.67
C LEU A 340 11.48 -8.08 9.49
N ILE A 341 10.74 -7.01 9.79
CA ILE A 341 10.15 -6.12 8.80
C ILE A 341 11.24 -5.36 8.03
N ASP A 342 12.25 -4.86 8.73
CA ASP A 342 13.35 -4.12 8.10
C ASP A 342 14.17 -5.01 7.17
N THR A 343 14.38 -6.28 7.53
CA THR A 343 15.07 -7.23 6.66
C THR A 343 14.27 -7.53 5.41
N LEU A 344 12.95 -7.75 5.53
CA LEU A 344 12.06 -7.97 4.38
C LEU A 344 11.96 -6.72 3.49
N THR A 345 11.96 -5.54 4.09
CA THR A 345 11.95 -4.28 3.34
C THR A 345 13.24 -4.12 2.52
N ARG A 346 14.42 -4.39 3.13
CA ARG A 346 15.71 -4.32 2.42
C ARG A 346 15.79 -5.32 1.27
N GLU A 347 15.33 -6.56 1.49
CA GLU A 347 15.32 -7.58 0.43
C GLU A 347 14.42 -7.15 -0.73
N ASN A 348 13.21 -6.67 -0.43
CA ASN A 348 12.30 -6.16 -1.47
C ASN A 348 12.90 -4.96 -2.22
N GLN A 349 13.61 -4.07 -1.54
CA GLN A 349 14.32 -2.94 -2.17
C GLN A 349 15.45 -3.44 -3.06
N ALA A 350 16.21 -4.45 -2.61
CA ALA A 350 17.28 -5.06 -3.40
C ALA A 350 16.75 -5.71 -4.68
N ASP A 351 15.64 -6.47 -4.59
CA ASP A 351 14.98 -7.07 -5.75
C ASP A 351 14.51 -6.00 -6.75
N GLN A 352 13.93 -4.90 -6.26
CA GLN A 352 13.49 -3.77 -7.10
C GLN A 352 14.67 -3.08 -7.79
N LEU A 353 15.78 -2.86 -7.06
CA LEU A 353 17.01 -2.29 -7.64
C LEU A 353 17.60 -3.19 -8.71
N GLN A 354 17.62 -4.49 -8.49
CA GLN A 354 18.09 -5.47 -9.48
C GLN A 354 17.22 -5.45 -10.75
N ALA A 355 15.91 -5.36 -10.60
CA ALA A 355 14.98 -5.25 -11.73
C ALA A 355 15.19 -3.96 -12.53
N LEU A 356 15.52 -2.84 -11.87
CA LEU A 356 15.82 -1.56 -12.53
C LEU A 356 17.21 -1.56 -13.20
N GLY A 357 18.18 -2.29 -12.65
CA GLY A 357 19.55 -2.37 -13.18
C GLY A 357 19.68 -3.34 -14.35
N GLY A 358 18.75 -4.26 -14.54
CA GLY A 358 18.70 -5.23 -15.64
C GLY A 358 17.94 -4.75 -16.88
N SER A 359 17.41 -3.53 -16.86
CA SER A 359 16.73 -2.84 -17.98
C SER A 359 17.66 -1.83 -18.59
#